data_eb266226cf947496aab1fe107f353904
#
_entry.id   eb266226cf947496aab1fe107f353904
#
_cell.length_a   1.000
_cell.length_b   1.000
_cell.length_c   1.000
_cell.angle_alpha   90.00
_cell.angle_beta   90.00
_cell.angle_gamma   90.00
#
_symmetry.space_group_name_H-M   'P 1'
#
loop_
_entity.id
_entity.type
_entity.pdbx_description
1 polymer ?
#
loop_
_entity_poly.entity_id
_entity_poly.type
_entity_poly.pdbx_seq_one_letter_code
_entity_poly.pdbx_strand_id
1 'polypeptide(L)'
;MSNILIIKHGSLGDLIQANGAIKDIKNFYKNRKVFLLTAEPYSIFMSECPYLDGVIIDKRLPRWNLFYLKKLKDKLLRYDISKVFDLQNSSRTKFYSRFIIKNVEWSSTETTLGTGQKKSDYDQDPVLDRMEIQLKKSGVETDFTKNIDLSWATTDISRLLKQYANNEYILLFPFCSVKHQKKKWPYFKELISEIKKDFKNKYPILLAPGPEEIDEANKLNGKVVLDDNNSVNIKTLISLINKAKFVITNDTGPAHIASHLDKKGLVLFGSHTTAKKVSIENFNFKALTVQNLEDLSVETVLSEIKSRLN
;
A
#
# COMPACT_ATOMS: atom_id res chain seq x y z
N MET A 1 32.01 -1.70 5.41
CA MET A 1 30.93 -2.63 5.88
C MET A 1 29.98 -2.86 4.72
N SER A 2 29.64 -4.11 4.44
CA SER A 2 28.70 -4.48 3.37
C SER A 2 27.26 -4.02 3.67
N ASN A 3 26.46 -3.83 2.63
CA ASN A 3 25.15 -3.22 2.69
C ASN A 3 24.00 -4.25 2.77
N ILE A 4 22.81 -3.76 3.12
CA ILE A 4 21.55 -4.50 3.17
C ILE A 4 20.70 -4.13 1.96
N LEU A 5 20.09 -5.12 1.32
CA LEU A 5 19.10 -4.93 0.28
C LEU A 5 17.74 -5.40 0.76
N ILE A 6 16.72 -4.56 0.64
CA ILE A 6 15.32 -4.94 0.79
C ILE A 6 14.72 -5.04 -0.61
N ILE A 7 13.91 -6.06 -0.87
CA ILE A 7 13.18 -6.19 -2.13
C ILE A 7 11.68 -6.07 -1.88
N LYS A 8 11.07 -5.01 -2.40
CA LYS A 8 9.62 -4.80 -2.41
C LYS A 8 9.22 -3.99 -3.64
N HIS A 9 8.65 -4.67 -4.63
CA HIS A 9 8.33 -4.05 -5.91
C HIS A 9 7.03 -3.21 -5.90
N GLY A 10 6.18 -3.39 -4.93
CA GLY A 10 4.83 -2.84 -4.89
C GLY A 10 3.79 -3.94 -5.01
N SER A 11 2.52 -3.68 -4.99
CA SER A 11 1.80 -2.40 -5.22
C SER A 11 2.02 -1.31 -4.16
N LEU A 12 1.27 -0.19 -4.26
CA LEU A 12 1.32 0.89 -3.26
C LEU A 12 0.98 0.36 -1.87
N GLY A 13 -0.13 -0.35 -1.72
CA GLY A 13 -0.54 -0.94 -0.43
C GLY A 13 0.52 -1.86 0.16
N ASP A 14 1.18 -2.67 -0.66
CA ASP A 14 2.28 -3.54 -0.25
C ASP A 14 3.50 -2.78 0.29
N LEU A 15 3.83 -1.63 -0.31
CA LEU A 15 4.93 -0.78 0.14
C LEU A 15 4.58 -0.07 1.45
N ILE A 16 3.35 0.40 1.58
CA ILE A 16 2.83 0.97 2.83
C ILE A 16 2.95 -0.05 3.96
N GLN A 17 2.48 -1.27 3.75
CA GLN A 17 2.56 -2.35 4.74
C GLN A 17 4.00 -2.77 5.06
N ALA A 18 4.92 -2.70 4.11
CA ALA A 18 6.33 -3.01 4.34
C ALA A 18 7.10 -1.92 5.09
N ASN A 19 6.52 -0.72 5.26
CA ASN A 19 7.23 0.43 5.81
C ASN A 19 7.72 0.20 7.25
N GLY A 20 6.92 -0.44 8.09
CA GLY A 20 7.32 -0.80 9.45
C GLY A 20 8.48 -1.80 9.46
N ALA A 21 8.42 -2.83 8.62
CA ALA A 21 9.50 -3.81 8.47
C ALA A 21 10.80 -3.16 7.94
N ILE A 22 10.69 -2.20 7.01
CA ILE A 22 11.84 -1.41 6.53
C ILE A 22 12.48 -0.62 7.68
N LYS A 23 11.66 0.01 8.55
CA LYS A 23 12.13 0.75 9.73
C LYS A 23 12.85 -0.18 10.72
N ASP A 24 12.29 -1.35 11.01
CA ASP A 24 12.91 -2.33 11.91
C ASP A 24 14.25 -2.83 11.35
N ILE A 25 14.33 -3.15 10.05
CA ILE A 25 15.58 -3.53 9.40
C ILE A 25 16.63 -2.39 9.52
N LYS A 26 16.25 -1.14 9.25
CA LYS A 26 17.17 0.00 9.37
C LYS A 26 17.64 0.21 10.80
N ASN A 27 16.76 0.07 11.78
CA ASN A 27 17.11 0.20 13.19
C ASN A 27 18.06 -0.90 13.67
N PHE A 28 17.89 -2.12 13.20
CA PHE A 28 18.77 -3.23 13.51
C PHE A 28 20.15 -3.03 12.87
N TYR A 29 20.20 -2.60 11.62
CA TYR A 29 21.44 -2.38 10.86
C TYR A 29 21.89 -0.92 10.86
N LYS A 30 21.89 -0.22 12.02
CA LYS A 30 22.20 1.22 12.17
C LYS A 30 23.48 1.67 11.48
N ASN A 31 24.52 0.83 11.49
CA ASN A 31 25.84 1.13 10.95
C ASN A 31 26.03 0.65 9.50
N ARG A 32 24.96 0.20 8.83
CA ARG A 32 24.98 -0.29 7.45
C ARG A 32 24.01 0.51 6.58
N LYS A 33 24.37 0.66 5.31
CA LYS A 33 23.41 1.24 4.36
C LYS A 33 22.34 0.23 4.00
N VAL A 34 21.10 0.69 3.92
CA VAL A 34 19.91 -0.10 3.57
C VAL A 34 19.34 0.45 2.26
N PHE A 35 19.32 -0.38 1.23
CA PHE A 35 18.79 -0.04 -0.09
C PHE A 35 17.50 -0.79 -0.37
N LEU A 36 16.58 -0.16 -1.09
CA LEU A 36 15.35 -0.78 -1.57
C LEU A 36 15.40 -1.05 -3.07
N LEU A 37 15.18 -2.29 -3.48
CA LEU A 37 14.87 -2.65 -4.87
C LEU A 37 13.37 -2.61 -5.06
N THR A 38 12.88 -1.64 -5.85
CA THR A 38 11.44 -1.42 -6.08
C THR A 38 11.11 -1.15 -7.56
N ALA A 39 9.81 -1.14 -7.91
CA ALA A 39 9.38 -0.78 -9.25
C ALA A 39 9.42 0.74 -9.47
N GLU A 40 9.60 1.14 -10.73
CA GLU A 40 9.79 2.53 -11.14
C GLU A 40 8.71 3.50 -10.62
N PRO A 41 7.38 3.19 -10.64
CA PRO A 41 6.35 4.12 -10.17
C PRO A 41 6.47 4.54 -8.70
N TYR A 42 7.16 3.77 -7.89
CA TYR A 42 7.29 4.01 -6.45
C TYR A 42 8.65 4.56 -6.05
N SER A 43 9.58 4.67 -7.01
CA SER A 43 10.98 4.99 -6.71
C SER A 43 11.14 6.39 -6.12
N ILE A 44 10.45 7.40 -6.67
CA ILE A 44 10.49 8.77 -6.16
C ILE A 44 9.95 8.83 -4.72
N PHE A 45 8.77 8.25 -4.49
CA PHE A 45 8.17 8.21 -3.16
C PHE A 45 9.08 7.53 -2.13
N MET A 46 9.62 6.36 -2.46
CA MET A 46 10.47 5.60 -1.55
C MET A 46 11.87 6.19 -1.37
N SER A 47 12.35 7.03 -2.31
CA SER A 47 13.63 7.73 -2.14
C SER A 47 13.59 8.79 -1.03
N GLU A 48 12.41 9.23 -0.62
CA GLU A 48 12.20 10.15 0.49
C GLU A 48 11.99 9.43 1.84
N CYS A 49 11.97 8.09 1.85
CA CYS A 49 11.80 7.31 3.08
C CYS A 49 13.06 7.44 3.97
N PRO A 50 12.94 7.93 5.22
CA PRO A 50 14.09 8.19 6.09
C PRO A 50 14.80 6.93 6.57
N TYR A 51 14.22 5.76 6.33
CA TYR A 51 14.77 4.47 6.71
C TYR A 51 15.58 3.81 5.58
N LEU A 52 15.75 4.48 4.44
CA LEU A 52 16.49 4.00 3.28
C LEU A 52 17.65 4.94 2.96
N ASP A 53 18.79 4.36 2.63
CA ASP A 53 19.96 5.10 2.15
C ASP A 53 19.96 5.23 0.62
N GLY A 54 19.00 4.63 -0.06
CA GLY A 54 18.78 4.77 -1.48
C GLY A 54 17.83 3.74 -2.07
N VAL A 55 17.40 4.03 -3.30
CA VAL A 55 16.44 3.22 -4.06
C VAL A 55 17.06 2.73 -5.36
N ILE A 56 16.87 1.46 -5.65
CA ILE A 56 17.30 0.81 -6.88
C ILE A 56 16.05 0.44 -7.68
N ILE A 57 15.97 0.90 -8.93
CA ILE A 57 14.82 0.62 -9.78
C ILE A 57 15.00 -0.72 -10.47
N ASP A 58 14.01 -1.61 -10.31
CA ASP A 58 13.79 -2.80 -11.10
C ASP A 58 12.66 -2.55 -12.11
N LYS A 59 12.98 -2.47 -13.40
CA LYS A 59 12.00 -2.30 -14.49
C LYS A 59 11.10 -3.52 -14.66
N ARG A 60 11.41 -4.63 -14.01
CA ARG A 60 10.66 -5.90 -14.04
C ARG A 60 10.40 -6.43 -15.45
N LEU A 61 11.33 -6.20 -16.38
CA LEU A 61 11.22 -6.77 -17.74
C LEU A 61 11.17 -8.29 -17.69
N PRO A 62 10.66 -8.96 -18.74
CA PRO A 62 10.55 -10.41 -18.79
C PRO A 62 11.86 -11.11 -18.49
N ARG A 63 11.80 -12.27 -17.81
CA ARG A 63 13.00 -13.04 -17.39
C ARG A 63 13.83 -13.62 -18.53
N TRP A 64 13.29 -13.68 -19.73
CA TRP A 64 14.04 -14.06 -20.94
C TRP A 64 14.89 -12.89 -21.51
N ASN A 65 14.70 -11.65 -21.05
CA ASN A 65 15.55 -10.54 -21.45
C ASN A 65 16.88 -10.58 -20.68
N LEU A 66 17.82 -11.38 -21.19
CA LEU A 66 19.12 -11.62 -20.54
C LEU A 66 19.98 -10.35 -20.44
N PHE A 67 19.86 -9.45 -21.43
CA PHE A 67 20.58 -8.17 -21.38
C PHE A 67 20.13 -7.30 -20.21
N TYR A 68 18.83 -7.23 -19.99
CA TYR A 68 18.29 -6.54 -18.83
C TYR A 68 18.73 -7.18 -17.51
N LEU A 69 18.67 -8.51 -17.42
CA LEU A 69 19.08 -9.24 -16.21
C LEU A 69 20.57 -9.04 -15.92
N LYS A 70 21.42 -9.04 -16.96
CA LYS A 70 22.83 -8.71 -16.81
C LYS A 70 23.01 -7.28 -16.29
N LYS A 71 22.36 -6.28 -16.87
CA LYS A 71 22.42 -4.89 -16.38
C LYS A 71 21.95 -4.75 -14.94
N LEU A 72 20.87 -5.43 -14.54
CA LEU A 72 20.39 -5.44 -13.17
C LEU A 72 21.41 -6.06 -12.24
N LYS A 73 21.99 -7.20 -12.60
CA LYS A 73 23.05 -7.86 -11.84
C LYS A 73 24.27 -6.96 -11.67
N ASP A 74 24.79 -6.40 -12.77
CA ASP A 74 25.98 -5.52 -12.74
C ASP A 74 25.72 -4.26 -11.90
N LYS A 75 24.49 -3.73 -11.94
CA LYS A 75 24.06 -2.63 -11.08
C LYS A 75 24.11 -3.04 -9.59
N LEU A 76 23.53 -4.18 -9.24
CA LEU A 76 23.44 -4.65 -7.85
C LEU A 76 24.81 -5.00 -7.26
N LEU A 77 25.73 -5.53 -8.06
CA LEU A 77 27.10 -5.82 -7.64
C LEU A 77 27.86 -4.58 -7.13
N ARG A 78 27.51 -3.38 -7.60
CA ARG A 78 28.14 -2.12 -7.15
C ARG A 78 27.76 -1.71 -5.72
N TYR A 79 26.74 -2.35 -5.14
CA TYR A 79 26.23 -2.00 -3.82
C TYR A 79 26.83 -2.80 -2.67
N ASP A 80 27.76 -3.71 -2.93
CA ASP A 80 28.40 -4.56 -1.89
C ASP A 80 27.39 -5.14 -0.90
N ILE A 81 26.38 -5.87 -1.43
CA ILE A 81 25.27 -6.44 -0.65
C ILE A 81 25.73 -7.73 -0.01
N SER A 82 25.54 -7.89 1.30
CA SER A 82 25.81 -9.13 2.03
C SER A 82 24.56 -9.82 2.57
N LYS A 83 23.43 -9.10 2.68
CA LYS A 83 22.15 -9.67 3.13
C LYS A 83 21.00 -9.07 2.36
N VAL A 84 20.02 -9.90 1.99
CA VAL A 84 18.80 -9.53 1.30
C VAL A 84 17.58 -9.87 2.16
N PHE A 85 16.70 -8.91 2.36
CA PHE A 85 15.38 -9.12 2.90
C PHE A 85 14.35 -9.09 1.75
N ASP A 86 13.89 -10.27 1.34
CA ASP A 86 12.84 -10.39 0.31
C ASP A 86 11.45 -10.25 0.94
N LEU A 87 10.96 -9.01 1.06
CA LEU A 87 9.60 -8.73 1.51
C LEU A 87 8.56 -8.86 0.38
N GLN A 88 8.99 -9.13 -0.85
CA GLN A 88 8.12 -9.41 -1.99
C GLN A 88 7.70 -10.87 -2.07
N ASN A 89 8.60 -11.79 -1.73
CA ASN A 89 8.37 -13.24 -1.69
C ASN A 89 7.68 -13.83 -2.94
N SER A 90 8.11 -13.38 -4.13
CA SER A 90 7.54 -13.75 -5.42
C SER A 90 8.40 -14.76 -6.19
N SER A 91 7.82 -15.39 -7.23
CA SER A 91 8.59 -16.24 -8.14
C SER A 91 9.73 -15.49 -8.85
N ARG A 92 9.61 -14.17 -9.02
CA ARG A 92 10.66 -13.33 -9.59
C ARG A 92 11.81 -13.16 -8.61
N THR A 93 11.54 -12.86 -7.36
CA THR A 93 12.57 -12.67 -6.34
C THR A 93 13.27 -13.98 -5.99
N LYS A 94 12.55 -15.11 -6.01
CA LYS A 94 13.15 -16.45 -5.97
C LYS A 94 14.08 -16.70 -7.14
N PHE A 95 13.76 -16.26 -8.35
CA PHE A 95 14.68 -16.31 -9.49
C PHE A 95 15.90 -15.42 -9.24
N TYR A 96 15.75 -14.24 -8.64
CA TYR A 96 16.88 -13.37 -8.32
C TYR A 96 17.83 -14.00 -7.32
N SER A 97 17.35 -14.70 -6.29
CA SER A 97 18.22 -15.39 -5.33
C SER A 97 19.08 -16.45 -6.00
N ARG A 98 18.56 -17.14 -7.02
CA ARG A 98 19.27 -18.21 -7.68
C ARG A 98 20.27 -17.74 -8.75
N PHE A 99 19.94 -16.64 -9.47
CA PHE A 99 20.67 -16.29 -10.69
C PHE A 99 21.27 -14.89 -10.69
N ILE A 100 20.74 -13.94 -9.92
CA ILE A 100 21.15 -12.54 -9.95
C ILE A 100 22.00 -12.17 -8.74
N ILE A 101 21.52 -12.45 -7.53
CA ILE A 101 22.18 -12.08 -6.26
C ILE A 101 22.56 -13.38 -5.54
N LYS A 102 23.72 -13.91 -5.91
CA LYS A 102 24.25 -15.16 -5.35
C LYS A 102 25.24 -14.87 -4.22
N ASN A 103 25.50 -15.88 -3.38
CA ASN A 103 26.53 -15.86 -2.33
C ASN A 103 26.31 -14.76 -1.29
N VAL A 104 25.04 -14.43 -1.01
CA VAL A 104 24.62 -13.53 0.05
C VAL A 104 23.58 -14.23 0.94
N GLU A 105 23.45 -13.78 2.17
CA GLU A 105 22.41 -14.28 3.07
C GLU A 105 21.03 -13.75 2.63
N TRP A 106 20.02 -14.64 2.58
CA TRP A 106 18.65 -14.28 2.25
C TRP A 106 17.70 -14.50 3.43
N SER A 107 16.84 -13.52 3.67
CA SER A 107 15.64 -13.61 4.48
C SER A 107 14.44 -13.58 3.54
N SER A 108 13.66 -14.64 3.49
CA SER A 108 12.52 -14.82 2.60
C SER A 108 11.51 -15.80 3.21
N THR A 109 10.34 -15.97 2.58
CA THR A 109 9.42 -17.05 2.98
C THR A 109 10.12 -18.42 2.99
N GLU A 110 10.98 -18.72 2.00
CA GLU A 110 11.68 -20.03 1.93
C GLU A 110 12.62 -20.26 3.10
N THR A 111 13.31 -19.23 3.58
CA THR A 111 14.22 -19.33 4.74
C THR A 111 13.48 -19.23 6.08
N THR A 112 12.21 -18.82 6.05
CA THR A 112 11.36 -18.67 7.23
C THR A 112 10.63 -19.97 7.56
N LEU A 113 10.20 -20.71 6.54
CA LEU A 113 9.45 -21.96 6.71
C LEU A 113 10.30 -23.03 7.40
N GLY A 114 9.68 -23.72 8.36
CA GLY A 114 10.26 -24.91 8.99
C GLY A 114 10.09 -26.15 8.11
N THR A 115 10.77 -27.24 8.51
CA THR A 115 10.65 -28.53 7.82
C THR A 115 9.18 -28.98 7.81
N GLY A 116 8.66 -29.31 6.62
CA GLY A 116 7.27 -29.76 6.42
C GLY A 116 6.23 -28.65 6.29
N GLN A 117 6.57 -27.41 6.56
CA GLN A 117 5.63 -26.27 6.34
C GLN A 117 5.50 -25.96 4.85
N LYS A 118 4.25 -25.76 4.40
CA LYS A 118 3.97 -25.36 3.02
C LYS A 118 3.77 -23.86 2.91
N LYS A 119 4.29 -23.28 1.84
CA LYS A 119 4.08 -21.86 1.54
C LYS A 119 2.59 -21.50 1.42
N SER A 120 1.75 -22.41 0.87
CA SER A 120 0.30 -22.21 0.76
C SER A 120 -0.38 -21.93 2.09
N ASP A 121 0.05 -22.60 3.15
CA ASP A 121 -0.53 -22.48 4.48
C ASP A 121 -0.05 -21.18 5.14
N TYR A 122 1.26 -20.92 5.06
CA TYR A 122 1.86 -19.67 5.52
C TYR A 122 1.27 -18.42 4.82
N ASP A 123 0.91 -18.52 3.54
CA ASP A 123 0.29 -17.43 2.79
C ASP A 123 -1.16 -17.15 3.22
N GLN A 124 -1.77 -17.95 4.09
CA GLN A 124 -3.09 -17.67 4.70
C GLN A 124 -2.98 -16.75 5.91
N ASP A 125 -1.83 -16.70 6.56
CA ASP A 125 -1.59 -15.83 7.69
C ASP A 125 -1.64 -14.34 7.29
N PRO A 126 -2.00 -13.44 8.23
CA PRO A 126 -1.97 -12.01 8.00
C PRO A 126 -0.61 -11.52 7.49
N VAL A 127 -0.61 -10.61 6.53
CA VAL A 127 0.63 -10.18 5.86
C VAL A 127 1.65 -9.57 6.81
N LEU A 128 1.20 -8.81 7.83
CA LEU A 128 2.10 -8.22 8.83
C LEU A 128 2.69 -9.27 9.78
N ASP A 129 1.90 -10.31 10.14
CA ASP A 129 2.38 -11.44 10.94
C ASP A 129 3.48 -12.20 10.19
N ARG A 130 3.28 -12.46 8.89
CA ARG A 130 4.29 -13.10 8.05
C ARG A 130 5.59 -12.31 7.96
N MET A 131 5.49 -10.99 7.81
CA MET A 131 6.68 -10.12 7.82
C MET A 131 7.39 -10.17 9.18
N GLU A 132 6.64 -10.09 10.27
CA GLU A 132 7.18 -10.18 11.63
C GLU A 132 7.92 -11.50 11.86
N ILE A 133 7.30 -12.63 11.51
CA ILE A 133 7.92 -13.96 11.64
C ILE A 133 9.19 -14.04 10.80
N GLN A 134 9.16 -13.56 9.56
CA GLN A 134 10.33 -13.53 8.68
C GLN A 134 11.49 -12.73 9.28
N LEU A 135 11.21 -11.54 9.82
CA LEU A 135 12.23 -10.69 10.43
C LEU A 135 12.80 -11.30 11.71
N LYS A 136 11.96 -11.78 12.61
CA LYS A 136 12.38 -12.46 13.85
C LYS A 136 13.25 -13.70 13.58
N LYS A 137 12.90 -14.50 12.57
CA LYS A 137 13.73 -15.62 12.10
C LYS A 137 15.12 -15.20 11.61
N SER A 138 15.24 -13.97 11.15
CA SER A 138 16.50 -13.36 10.68
C SER A 138 17.24 -12.60 11.78
N GLY A 139 16.77 -12.69 13.04
CA GLY A 139 17.36 -12.04 14.20
C GLY A 139 17.03 -10.55 14.34
N VAL A 140 16.07 -10.03 13.58
CA VAL A 140 15.67 -8.62 13.62
C VAL A 140 14.52 -8.44 14.62
N GLU A 141 14.66 -7.53 15.57
CA GLU A 141 13.58 -7.08 16.46
C GLU A 141 12.51 -6.32 15.67
N THR A 142 11.23 -6.48 16.06
CA THR A 142 10.10 -6.00 15.27
C THR A 142 9.16 -5.12 16.09
N ASP A 143 9.57 -3.88 16.32
CA ASP A 143 8.76 -2.88 17.04
C ASP A 143 7.77 -2.16 16.14
N PHE A 144 8.14 -1.97 14.86
CA PHE A 144 7.41 -1.16 13.90
C PHE A 144 6.71 -1.97 12.81
N THR A 145 7.04 -3.24 12.61
CA THR A 145 6.46 -4.06 11.54
C THR A 145 4.93 -4.05 11.56
N LYS A 146 4.30 -4.05 12.76
CA LYS A 146 2.85 -3.93 12.92
C LYS A 146 2.38 -2.51 13.28
N ASN A 147 3.29 -1.64 13.69
CA ASN A 147 3.03 -0.25 14.09
C ASN A 147 3.62 0.71 13.03
N ILE A 148 2.97 0.76 11.88
CA ILE A 148 3.48 1.49 10.72
C ILE A 148 3.32 2.99 10.92
N ASP A 149 4.43 3.72 10.84
CA ASP A 149 4.49 5.17 10.92
C ASP A 149 4.66 5.77 9.52
N LEU A 150 3.65 6.52 9.07
CA LEU A 150 3.63 7.22 7.79
C LEU A 150 3.81 8.74 7.93
N SER A 151 4.23 9.25 9.10
CA SER A 151 4.38 10.69 9.34
C SER A 151 5.35 11.35 8.36
N TRP A 152 6.44 10.68 8.01
CA TRP A 152 7.43 11.14 7.03
C TRP A 152 6.86 11.29 5.61
N ALA A 153 5.80 10.58 5.31
CA ALA A 153 5.18 10.52 3.99
C ALA A 153 4.09 11.59 3.80
N THR A 154 3.89 12.47 4.77
CA THR A 154 2.94 13.58 4.67
C THR A 154 3.61 14.84 4.12
N THR A 155 2.79 15.74 3.54
CA THR A 155 3.20 17.06 3.06
C THR A 155 2.12 18.08 3.34
N ASP A 156 2.43 19.38 3.31
CA ASP A 156 1.41 20.41 3.40
C ASP A 156 0.59 20.49 2.11
N ILE A 157 -0.70 20.28 2.24
CA ILE A 157 -1.68 20.35 1.16
C ILE A 157 -2.68 21.50 1.33
N SER A 158 -2.40 22.44 2.20
CA SER A 158 -3.35 23.51 2.55
C SER A 158 -3.75 24.35 1.33
N ARG A 159 -2.79 24.64 0.44
CA ARG A 159 -3.06 25.37 -0.81
C ARG A 159 -3.95 24.58 -1.77
N LEU A 160 -3.67 23.31 -1.96
CA LEU A 160 -4.45 22.42 -2.81
C LEU A 160 -5.86 22.26 -2.23
N LEU A 161 -5.94 21.96 -0.94
CA LEU A 161 -7.21 21.65 -0.29
C LEU A 161 -8.19 22.82 -0.28
N LYS A 162 -7.73 24.06 -0.16
CA LYS A 162 -8.57 25.28 -0.25
C LYS A 162 -9.40 25.37 -1.52
N GLN A 163 -8.97 24.71 -2.61
CA GLN A 163 -9.72 24.69 -3.89
C GLN A 163 -10.93 23.76 -3.84
N TYR A 164 -10.94 22.77 -2.94
CA TYR A 164 -11.91 21.69 -2.90
C TYR A 164 -12.79 21.69 -1.66
N ALA A 165 -12.20 21.99 -0.49
CA ALA A 165 -12.90 21.99 0.78
C ALA A 165 -12.28 23.02 1.74
N ASN A 166 -13.14 23.81 2.41
CA ASN A 166 -12.71 24.77 3.43
C ASN A 166 -12.57 24.12 4.82
N ASN A 167 -13.25 23.00 5.04
CA ASN A 167 -13.35 22.30 6.32
C ASN A 167 -13.26 20.78 6.11
N GLU A 168 -13.87 20.02 7.02
CA GLU A 168 -13.96 18.56 6.98
C GLU A 168 -14.59 18.04 5.68
N TYR A 169 -14.06 16.95 5.14
CA TYR A 169 -14.54 16.32 3.92
C TYR A 169 -14.55 14.80 4.03
N ILE A 170 -15.35 14.16 3.20
CA ILE A 170 -15.33 12.71 3.01
C ILE A 170 -14.53 12.41 1.74
N LEU A 171 -13.60 11.45 1.83
CA LEU A 171 -12.74 11.07 0.72
C LEU A 171 -13.10 9.66 0.24
N LEU A 172 -13.39 9.52 -1.05
CA LEU A 172 -13.79 8.27 -1.67
C LEU A 172 -12.76 7.79 -2.69
N PHE A 173 -12.55 6.47 -2.70
CA PHE A 173 -11.72 5.78 -3.68
C PHE A 173 -12.53 4.69 -4.38
N PRO A 174 -13.34 5.05 -5.39
CA PRO A 174 -14.24 4.14 -6.08
C PRO A 174 -13.57 3.26 -7.12
N PHE A 175 -12.27 3.46 -7.36
CA PHE A 175 -11.53 2.81 -8.43
C PHE A 175 -10.73 1.61 -7.96
N CYS A 176 -10.29 0.79 -8.93
CA CYS A 176 -9.31 -0.26 -8.74
C CYS A 176 -8.57 -0.49 -10.07
N SER A 177 -7.41 -1.14 -10.02
CA SER A 177 -6.67 -1.44 -11.23
C SER A 177 -7.48 -2.28 -12.23
N VAL A 178 -7.27 -2.07 -13.51
CA VAL A 178 -7.95 -2.80 -14.61
C VAL A 178 -7.89 -4.33 -14.44
N LYS A 179 -6.81 -4.84 -13.83
CA LYS A 179 -6.62 -6.28 -13.59
C LYS A 179 -7.50 -6.83 -12.46
N HIS A 180 -8.10 -5.99 -11.64
CA HIS A 180 -8.79 -6.38 -10.40
C HIS A 180 -10.22 -5.83 -10.30
N GLN A 181 -10.95 -5.80 -11.42
CA GLN A 181 -12.32 -5.25 -11.48
C GLN A 181 -13.31 -5.89 -10.47
N LYS A 182 -13.07 -7.16 -10.09
CA LYS A 182 -13.85 -7.84 -9.02
C LYS A 182 -13.75 -7.15 -7.64
N LYS A 183 -12.79 -6.24 -7.46
CA LYS A 183 -12.65 -5.44 -6.23
C LYS A 183 -13.46 -4.14 -6.25
N LYS A 184 -14.08 -3.80 -7.37
CA LYS A 184 -14.79 -2.55 -7.55
C LYS A 184 -16.25 -2.70 -7.13
N TRP A 185 -16.64 -1.96 -6.10
CA TRP A 185 -18.04 -1.84 -5.72
C TRP A 185 -18.74 -0.90 -6.72
N PRO A 186 -19.92 -1.27 -7.29
CA PRO A 186 -20.48 -0.54 -8.42
C PRO A 186 -21.27 0.71 -8.01
N TYR A 187 -21.71 0.85 -6.76
CA TYR A 187 -22.72 1.83 -6.35
C TYR A 187 -22.16 3.11 -5.72
N PHE A 188 -20.91 3.49 -6.01
CA PHE A 188 -20.33 4.73 -5.49
C PHE A 188 -21.07 6.00 -5.95
N LYS A 189 -21.63 5.99 -7.16
CA LYS A 189 -22.38 7.13 -7.68
C LYS A 189 -23.64 7.39 -6.86
N GLU A 190 -24.38 6.35 -6.57
CA GLU A 190 -25.59 6.34 -5.74
C GLU A 190 -25.23 6.73 -4.30
N LEU A 191 -24.18 6.14 -3.73
CA LEU A 191 -23.70 6.47 -2.39
C LEU A 191 -23.39 7.96 -2.24
N ILE A 192 -22.69 8.56 -3.22
CA ILE A 192 -22.38 10.01 -3.20
C ILE A 192 -23.66 10.84 -3.11
N SER A 193 -24.69 10.46 -3.87
CA SER A 193 -25.98 11.16 -3.88
C SER A 193 -26.69 11.06 -2.52
N GLU A 194 -26.71 9.86 -1.93
CA GLU A 194 -27.33 9.63 -0.62
C GLU A 194 -26.55 10.31 0.52
N ILE A 195 -25.21 10.30 0.51
CA ILE A 195 -24.40 11.04 1.49
C ILE A 195 -24.73 12.55 1.42
N LYS A 196 -24.77 13.13 0.22
CA LYS A 196 -25.09 14.56 0.06
C LYS A 196 -26.47 14.92 0.61
N LYS A 197 -27.46 14.07 0.36
CA LYS A 197 -28.83 14.25 0.84
C LYS A 197 -28.90 14.14 2.37
N ASP A 198 -28.38 13.05 2.95
CA ASP A 198 -28.51 12.76 4.37
C ASP A 198 -27.74 13.73 5.26
N PHE A 199 -26.55 14.11 4.84
CA PHE A 199 -25.73 15.10 5.55
C PHE A 199 -26.00 16.54 5.08
N LYS A 200 -27.03 16.80 4.28
CA LYS A 200 -27.43 18.13 3.78
C LYS A 200 -26.24 18.92 3.20
N ASN A 201 -25.39 18.23 2.44
CA ASN A 201 -24.15 18.78 1.86
C ASN A 201 -23.14 19.34 2.90
N LYS A 202 -23.23 18.95 4.16
CA LYS A 202 -22.29 19.39 5.21
C LYS A 202 -20.83 19.05 4.86
N TYR A 203 -20.61 17.87 4.28
CA TYR A 203 -19.26 17.39 3.94
C TYR A 203 -19.08 17.37 2.41
N PRO A 204 -18.14 18.16 1.87
CA PRO A 204 -17.70 17.98 0.49
C PRO A 204 -17.22 16.53 0.26
N ILE A 205 -17.64 15.96 -0.87
CA ILE A 205 -17.19 14.63 -1.29
C ILE A 205 -16.04 14.80 -2.25
N LEU A 206 -14.86 14.34 -1.87
CA LEU A 206 -13.66 14.40 -2.69
C LEU A 206 -13.31 13.01 -3.26
N LEU A 207 -12.76 13.01 -4.48
CA LEU A 207 -12.25 11.84 -5.18
C LEU A 207 -10.79 12.12 -5.53
N ALA A 208 -9.87 11.20 -5.24
CA ALA A 208 -8.47 11.35 -5.61
C ALA A 208 -8.07 10.16 -6.52
N PRO A 209 -8.33 10.27 -7.84
CA PRO A 209 -8.08 9.20 -8.81
C PRO A 209 -6.59 9.03 -9.11
N GLY A 210 -6.22 7.81 -9.54
CA GLY A 210 -4.97 7.58 -10.25
C GLY A 210 -4.99 8.14 -11.68
N PRO A 211 -3.85 8.15 -12.39
CA PRO A 211 -3.77 8.77 -13.72
C PRO A 211 -4.76 8.23 -14.74
N GLU A 212 -5.02 6.91 -14.70
CA GLU A 212 -5.92 6.24 -15.65
C GLU A 212 -7.40 6.30 -15.22
N GLU A 213 -7.71 6.91 -14.07
CA GLU A 213 -9.03 6.91 -13.45
C GLU A 213 -9.71 8.28 -13.50
N ILE A 214 -9.02 9.33 -14.00
CA ILE A 214 -9.50 10.73 -14.00
C ILE A 214 -10.81 10.86 -14.78
N ASP A 215 -10.90 10.29 -15.98
CA ASP A 215 -12.09 10.37 -16.82
C ASP A 215 -13.29 9.66 -16.19
N GLU A 216 -13.06 8.58 -15.48
CA GLU A 216 -14.11 7.90 -14.74
C GLU A 216 -14.54 8.70 -13.51
N ALA A 217 -13.59 9.31 -12.79
CA ALA A 217 -13.87 10.16 -11.64
C ALA A 217 -14.75 11.36 -12.00
N ASN A 218 -14.52 11.98 -13.14
CA ASN A 218 -15.30 13.11 -13.63
C ASN A 218 -16.77 12.77 -13.92
N LYS A 219 -17.12 11.49 -14.07
CA LYS A 219 -18.50 11.02 -14.26
C LYS A 219 -19.25 10.83 -12.94
N LEU A 220 -18.54 10.91 -11.81
CA LEU A 220 -19.12 10.79 -10.49
C LEU A 220 -19.47 12.20 -9.96
N ASN A 221 -20.50 12.28 -9.13
CA ASN A 221 -20.97 13.54 -8.55
C ASN A 221 -20.16 13.96 -7.32
N GLY A 222 -18.82 13.81 -7.35
CA GLY A 222 -17.85 14.27 -6.36
C GLY A 222 -16.92 15.33 -6.93
N LYS A 223 -16.13 16.00 -6.08
CA LYS A 223 -15.07 16.89 -6.52
C LYS A 223 -13.79 16.09 -6.76
N VAL A 224 -13.31 16.07 -7.99
CA VAL A 224 -12.09 15.37 -8.38
C VAL A 224 -10.87 16.22 -8.00
N VAL A 225 -10.03 15.72 -7.10
CA VAL A 225 -8.83 16.42 -6.65
C VAL A 225 -7.68 16.11 -7.60
N LEU A 226 -7.19 17.14 -8.26
CA LEU A 226 -6.08 17.08 -9.20
C LEU A 226 -5.02 18.14 -8.81
N ASP A 227 -3.78 17.89 -9.18
CA ASP A 227 -2.66 18.83 -9.09
C ASP A 227 -2.22 19.16 -10.52
N ASP A 228 -2.43 20.41 -10.94
CA ASP A 228 -2.22 20.87 -12.33
C ASP A 228 -2.82 19.91 -13.39
N ASN A 229 -4.10 19.55 -13.21
CA ASN A 229 -4.86 18.61 -14.04
C ASN A 229 -4.35 17.15 -14.07
N ASN A 230 -3.38 16.82 -13.24
CA ASN A 230 -2.86 15.47 -13.10
C ASN A 230 -3.32 14.84 -11.76
N SER A 231 -3.26 13.53 -11.68
CA SER A 231 -3.43 12.85 -10.40
C SER A 231 -2.38 13.32 -9.40
N VAL A 232 -2.78 13.47 -8.13
CA VAL A 232 -1.88 13.86 -7.06
C VAL A 232 -0.77 12.82 -6.84
N ASN A 233 0.39 13.26 -6.41
CA ASN A 233 1.48 12.34 -6.04
C ASN A 233 1.15 11.57 -4.74
N ILE A 234 1.94 10.54 -4.42
CA ILE A 234 1.66 9.64 -3.28
C ILE A 234 1.69 10.39 -1.94
N LYS A 235 2.58 11.35 -1.72
CA LYS A 235 2.64 12.12 -0.46
C LYS A 235 1.41 13.02 -0.30
N THR A 236 1.00 13.66 -1.38
CA THR A 236 -0.26 14.44 -1.41
C THR A 236 -1.46 13.55 -1.15
N LEU A 237 -1.51 12.35 -1.74
CA LEU A 237 -2.55 11.35 -1.50
C LEU A 237 -2.60 10.93 -0.02
N ILE A 238 -1.46 10.62 0.58
CA ILE A 238 -1.34 10.27 2.01
C ILE A 238 -1.84 11.43 2.87
N SER A 239 -1.48 12.68 2.53
CA SER A 239 -1.91 13.87 3.26
C SER A 239 -3.41 14.15 3.12
N LEU A 240 -4.00 13.92 1.94
CA LEU A 240 -5.44 13.97 1.73
C LEU A 240 -6.17 12.94 2.60
N ILE A 241 -5.69 11.71 2.62
CA ILE A 241 -6.26 10.65 3.48
C ILE A 241 -6.11 11.05 4.95
N ASN A 242 -4.95 11.55 5.37
CA ASN A 242 -4.69 11.94 6.75
C ASN A 242 -5.59 13.08 7.23
N LYS A 243 -5.93 14.04 6.38
CA LYS A 243 -6.82 15.17 6.72
C LYS A 243 -8.31 14.86 6.54
N ALA A 244 -8.67 13.75 5.88
CA ALA A 244 -10.07 13.38 5.68
C ALA A 244 -10.79 13.12 7.01
N LYS A 245 -12.06 13.55 7.09
CA LYS A 245 -12.96 13.21 8.20
C LYS A 245 -13.34 11.75 8.18
N PHE A 246 -13.57 11.21 6.98
CA PHE A 246 -13.97 9.84 6.76
C PHE A 246 -13.47 9.35 5.40
N VAL A 247 -13.06 8.09 5.31
CA VAL A 247 -12.56 7.48 4.07
C VAL A 247 -13.40 6.27 3.70
N ILE A 248 -13.80 6.17 2.43
CA ILE A 248 -14.51 4.99 1.91
C ILE A 248 -13.78 4.51 0.66
N THR A 249 -13.42 3.23 0.62
CA THR A 249 -12.56 2.72 -0.43
C THR A 249 -12.86 1.25 -0.76
N ASN A 250 -12.55 0.83 -1.97
CA ASN A 250 -12.35 -0.59 -2.30
C ASN A 250 -11.03 -1.11 -1.67
N ASP A 251 -10.81 -2.43 -1.68
CA ASP A 251 -9.53 -3.04 -1.25
C ASP A 251 -8.39 -2.67 -2.23
N THR A 252 -7.79 -1.50 -2.01
CA THR A 252 -6.75 -0.90 -2.85
C THR A 252 -5.67 -0.20 -2.02
N GLY A 253 -4.66 0.38 -2.66
CA GLY A 253 -3.58 1.10 -1.98
C GLY A 253 -4.04 2.16 -0.97
N PRO A 254 -5.00 3.04 -1.31
CA PRO A 254 -5.60 4.00 -0.37
C PRO A 254 -6.19 3.39 0.90
N ALA A 255 -6.76 2.19 0.82
CA ALA A 255 -7.28 1.49 1.99
C ALA A 255 -6.19 1.19 3.03
N HIS A 256 -5.03 0.70 2.57
CA HIS A 256 -3.88 0.45 3.44
C HIS A 256 -3.34 1.74 4.07
N ILE A 257 -3.30 2.84 3.29
CA ILE A 257 -2.90 4.14 3.82
C ILE A 257 -3.88 4.60 4.91
N ALA A 258 -5.18 4.54 4.66
CA ALA A 258 -6.22 4.96 5.63
C ALA A 258 -6.15 4.14 6.92
N SER A 259 -5.99 2.82 6.79
CA SER A 259 -5.84 1.92 7.93
C SER A 259 -4.63 2.27 8.79
N HIS A 260 -3.44 2.41 8.19
CA HIS A 260 -2.20 2.69 8.94
C HIS A 260 -2.06 4.14 9.41
N LEU A 261 -2.88 5.05 8.92
CA LEU A 261 -3.07 6.40 9.49
C LEU A 261 -4.16 6.44 10.56
N ASP A 262 -4.73 5.28 10.92
CA ASP A 262 -5.83 5.15 11.89
C ASP A 262 -7.03 6.05 11.59
N LYS A 263 -7.39 6.17 10.31
CA LYS A 263 -8.50 7.03 9.86
C LYS A 263 -9.85 6.36 10.09
N LYS A 264 -10.83 7.15 10.49
CA LYS A 264 -12.23 6.69 10.45
C LYS A 264 -12.62 6.37 9.02
N GLY A 265 -13.14 5.18 8.78
CA GLY A 265 -13.54 4.80 7.44
C GLY A 265 -14.01 3.39 7.26
N LEU A 266 -14.31 3.08 5.99
CA LEU A 266 -14.78 1.77 5.55
C LEU A 266 -13.96 1.30 4.35
N VAL A 267 -13.63 0.02 4.34
CA VAL A 267 -13.13 -0.68 3.16
C VAL A 267 -14.11 -1.76 2.74
N LEU A 268 -14.39 -1.85 1.45
CA LEU A 268 -15.41 -2.75 0.89
C LEU A 268 -14.71 -3.98 0.29
N PHE A 269 -15.08 -5.16 0.78
CA PHE A 269 -14.50 -6.44 0.38
C PHE A 269 -15.52 -7.37 -0.26
N GLY A 270 -15.13 -7.95 -1.42
CA GLY A 270 -15.74 -9.17 -1.93
C GLY A 270 -14.96 -10.41 -1.47
N SER A 271 -15.27 -11.57 -2.07
CA SER A 271 -14.67 -12.87 -1.74
C SER A 271 -13.22 -13.07 -2.19
N HIS A 272 -12.61 -12.09 -2.87
CA HIS A 272 -11.25 -12.21 -3.46
C HIS A 272 -10.14 -12.32 -2.41
N THR A 273 -10.35 -11.78 -1.20
CA THR A 273 -9.46 -11.88 -0.03
C THR A 273 -10.23 -11.51 1.24
N THR A 274 -9.58 -11.50 2.39
CA THR A 274 -10.18 -11.08 3.65
C THR A 274 -9.42 -9.92 4.28
N ALA A 275 -10.13 -9.06 5.01
CA ALA A 275 -9.54 -7.95 5.75
C ALA A 275 -8.44 -8.41 6.72
N LYS A 276 -8.64 -9.56 7.38
CA LYS A 276 -7.66 -10.20 8.27
C LYS A 276 -6.37 -10.55 7.51
N LYS A 277 -6.48 -11.22 6.36
CA LYS A 277 -5.32 -11.66 5.57
C LYS A 277 -4.47 -10.50 5.09
N VAL A 278 -5.10 -9.38 4.73
CA VAL A 278 -4.39 -8.18 4.29
C VAL A 278 -4.07 -7.22 5.44
N SER A 279 -4.36 -7.57 6.69
CA SER A 279 -4.03 -6.79 7.90
C SER A 279 -4.48 -5.33 7.79
N ILE A 280 -5.76 -5.10 7.38
CA ILE A 280 -6.23 -3.75 7.06
C ILE A 280 -7.23 -3.20 8.09
N GLU A 281 -7.84 -4.06 8.90
CA GLU A 281 -8.88 -3.67 9.83
C GLU A 281 -8.30 -3.24 11.19
N ASN A 282 -8.81 -2.15 11.74
CA ASN A 282 -8.49 -1.68 13.08
C ASN A 282 -9.74 -1.07 13.76
N PHE A 283 -9.59 -0.39 14.91
CA PHE A 283 -10.72 0.20 15.64
C PHE A 283 -11.47 1.25 14.81
N ASN A 284 -10.75 2.12 14.11
CA ASN A 284 -11.33 3.22 13.34
C ASN A 284 -11.67 2.85 11.89
N PHE A 285 -10.96 1.91 11.28
CA PHE A 285 -11.10 1.54 9.88
C PHE A 285 -11.66 0.13 9.74
N LYS A 286 -12.91 0.01 9.31
CA LYS A 286 -13.67 -1.24 9.30
C LYS A 286 -13.89 -1.79 7.91
N ALA A 287 -13.92 -3.12 7.82
CA ALA A 287 -14.24 -3.84 6.60
C ALA A 287 -15.72 -4.22 6.55
N LEU A 288 -16.39 -3.91 5.44
CA LEU A 288 -17.67 -4.50 5.07
C LEU A 288 -17.39 -5.61 4.06
N THR A 289 -17.65 -6.83 4.46
CA THR A 289 -17.33 -8.03 3.67
C THR A 289 -18.60 -8.71 3.21
N VAL A 290 -18.70 -8.96 1.91
CA VAL A 290 -19.78 -9.72 1.26
C VAL A 290 -19.20 -10.75 0.30
N GLN A 291 -20.00 -11.71 -0.15
CA GLN A 291 -19.56 -12.69 -1.14
C GLN A 291 -19.29 -12.02 -2.49
N ASN A 292 -20.26 -11.21 -2.96
CA ASN A 292 -20.12 -10.39 -4.18
C ASN A 292 -20.37 -8.94 -3.81
N LEU A 293 -19.54 -8.02 -4.32
CA LEU A 293 -19.70 -6.59 -4.02
C LEU A 293 -21.03 -6.01 -4.54
N GLU A 294 -21.60 -6.59 -5.57
CA GLU A 294 -22.93 -6.21 -6.08
C GLU A 294 -24.05 -6.46 -5.07
N ASP A 295 -23.86 -7.40 -4.11
CA ASP A 295 -24.84 -7.70 -3.06
C ASP A 295 -24.77 -6.71 -1.87
N LEU A 296 -23.75 -5.86 -1.81
CA LEU A 296 -23.61 -4.85 -0.77
C LEU A 296 -24.42 -3.61 -1.13
N SER A 297 -25.53 -3.38 -0.43
CA SER A 297 -26.42 -2.26 -0.74
C SER A 297 -25.86 -0.90 -0.29
N VAL A 298 -26.32 0.16 -0.95
CA VAL A 298 -25.98 1.57 -0.59
C VAL A 298 -26.48 1.90 0.82
N GLU A 299 -27.66 1.43 1.19
CA GLU A 299 -28.26 1.62 2.52
C GLU A 299 -27.40 1.06 3.63
N THR A 300 -26.82 -0.15 3.43
CA THR A 300 -25.92 -0.79 4.39
C THR A 300 -24.67 0.07 4.58
N VAL A 301 -24.02 0.48 3.49
CA VAL A 301 -22.82 1.32 3.56
C VAL A 301 -23.12 2.67 4.20
N LEU A 302 -24.23 3.31 3.84
CA LEU A 302 -24.66 4.60 4.39
C LEU A 302 -24.99 4.52 5.88
N SER A 303 -25.62 3.44 6.34
CA SER A 303 -25.90 3.20 7.75
C SER A 303 -24.62 3.13 8.57
N GLU A 304 -23.60 2.40 8.07
CA GLU A 304 -22.28 2.32 8.70
C GLU A 304 -21.56 3.67 8.72
N ILE A 305 -21.66 4.47 7.67
CA ILE A 305 -21.10 5.83 7.64
C ILE A 305 -21.75 6.69 8.74
N LYS A 306 -23.07 6.67 8.85
CA LYS A 306 -23.81 7.46 9.86
C LYS A 306 -23.42 7.07 11.28
N SER A 307 -23.32 5.79 11.57
CA SER A 307 -22.97 5.28 12.90
C SER A 307 -21.55 5.69 13.35
N ARG A 308 -20.65 5.97 12.40
CA ARG A 308 -19.23 6.26 12.66
C ARG A 308 -18.86 7.74 12.52
N LEU A 309 -19.64 8.52 11.76
CA LEU A 309 -19.41 9.96 11.60
C LEU A 309 -19.96 10.78 12.76
N ASN A 310 -20.96 10.27 13.43
CA ASN A 310 -21.50 10.85 14.66
C ASN A 310 -20.65 10.38 15.85
#